data_e8af4a4ca788b460e277acaf0f6e8c69
#
_entry.id   e8af4a4ca788b460e277acaf0f6e8c69
#
_cell.length_a   1.000
_cell.length_b   1.000
_cell.length_c   1.000
_cell.angle_alpha   90.00
_cell.angle_beta   90.00
_cell.angle_gamma   90.00
#
_symmetry.space_group_name_H-M   'P 1'
#
loop_
_entity.id
_entity.type
_entity.pdbx_description
1 polymer ?
#
loop_
_entity_poly.entity_id
_entity_poly.type
_entity_poly.pdbx_seq_one_letter_code
_entity_poly.pdbx_strand_id
1 'polypeptide(L)'
;MRRGKLAIQVKNRLKQGNKNKVYGKKGKLNMKNVKPFLMFQGGMAEEAMKYYTSLIEDSGIISITRYGAEGPGEEGTVIQAVFSLKGQEFMCIDSHVDHEFTFTPSFSIYLTCDTEEEIDSLYEKMMQNGTALMPIDNYGFSKKFGWLNDQFGVSWQLNLPE
;
A
#
# COMPACT_ATOMS: atom_id res chain seq x y z
N MET A 1 -67.09 -14.27 12.91
CA MET A 1 -65.94 -13.91 13.76
C MET A 1 -64.67 -14.71 13.46
N ARG A 2 -64.26 -14.93 12.20
CA ARG A 2 -62.99 -15.70 11.86
C ARG A 2 -62.00 -14.92 10.98
N ARG A 3 -62.33 -13.72 10.53
CA ARG A 3 -61.43 -12.92 9.63
C ARG A 3 -60.43 -12.01 10.36
N GLY A 4 -60.70 -11.65 11.63
CA GLY A 4 -59.82 -10.75 12.41
C GLY A 4 -58.55 -11.39 12.97
N LYS A 5 -58.59 -12.68 13.29
CA LYS A 5 -57.42 -13.38 13.91
C LYS A 5 -56.32 -13.70 12.91
N LEU A 6 -56.64 -13.89 11.62
CA LEU A 6 -55.67 -14.20 10.57
C LEU A 6 -54.79 -12.99 10.22
N ALA A 7 -55.43 -11.81 10.19
CA ALA A 7 -54.70 -10.55 9.85
C ALA A 7 -53.72 -10.13 10.94
N ILE A 8 -53.97 -10.44 12.20
CA ILE A 8 -53.07 -10.15 13.33
C ILE A 8 -51.88 -11.11 13.33
N GLN A 9 -52.05 -12.39 12.99
CA GLN A 9 -50.96 -13.34 12.88
C GLN A 9 -50.02 -13.03 11.70
N VAL A 10 -50.52 -12.55 10.59
CA VAL A 10 -49.69 -12.17 9.43
C VAL A 10 -48.91 -10.89 9.71
N LYS A 11 -49.50 -9.89 10.39
CA LYS A 11 -48.80 -8.68 10.84
C LYS A 11 -47.69 -8.95 11.88
N ASN A 12 -47.89 -9.90 12.77
CA ASN A 12 -46.88 -10.29 13.75
C ASN A 12 -45.73 -11.10 13.14
N ARG A 13 -45.98 -11.88 12.09
CA ARG A 13 -44.92 -12.59 11.33
C ARG A 13 -44.05 -11.65 10.50
N LEU A 14 -44.61 -10.57 9.96
CA LEU A 14 -43.86 -9.55 9.21
C LEU A 14 -43.05 -8.60 10.11
N LYS A 15 -43.42 -8.44 11.38
CA LYS A 15 -42.63 -7.64 12.34
C LYS A 15 -41.47 -8.40 13.01
N GLN A 16 -41.43 -9.73 12.96
CA GLN A 16 -40.32 -10.53 13.46
C GLN A 16 -39.25 -10.85 12.40
N GLY A 17 -39.47 -10.49 11.15
CA GLY A 17 -38.58 -10.82 10.01
C GLY A 17 -37.44 -9.84 9.74
N ASN A 18 -37.21 -8.80 10.53
CA ASN A 18 -36.17 -7.82 10.17
C ASN A 18 -35.42 -7.21 11.35
N LYS A 19 -34.98 -8.05 12.28
CA LYS A 19 -33.95 -7.66 13.27
C LYS A 19 -32.87 -8.73 13.24
N ASN A 20 -31.64 -8.30 12.89
CA ASN A 20 -30.40 -9.05 12.87
C ASN A 20 -30.12 -9.87 11.62
N LYS A 21 -30.01 -9.23 10.44
CA LYS A 21 -28.94 -9.62 9.55
C LYS A 21 -27.62 -9.08 10.14
N VAL A 22 -27.16 -9.70 11.20
CA VAL A 22 -25.75 -9.76 11.51
C VAL A 22 -25.13 -10.45 10.29
N TYR A 23 -24.39 -9.73 9.50
CA TYR A 23 -23.50 -10.34 8.51
C TYR A 23 -22.55 -11.22 9.32
N GLY A 24 -22.94 -12.49 9.48
CA GLY A 24 -22.18 -13.47 10.23
C GLY A 24 -20.80 -13.57 9.61
N LYS A 25 -19.77 -13.71 10.42
CA LYS A 25 -18.37 -14.04 10.10
C LYS A 25 -18.20 -15.37 9.33
N LYS A 26 -19.22 -15.88 8.63
CA LYS A 26 -19.15 -17.08 7.82
C LYS A 26 -18.61 -16.72 6.46
N GLY A 27 -17.35 -17.08 6.20
CA GLY A 27 -16.69 -16.96 4.90
C GLY A 27 -15.41 -16.13 4.86
N LYS A 28 -14.97 -15.50 5.96
CA LYS A 28 -13.65 -14.85 6.00
C LYS A 28 -12.59 -15.88 6.37
N LEU A 29 -11.57 -15.98 5.52
CA LEU A 29 -10.40 -16.79 5.79
C LEU A 29 -9.55 -16.12 6.88
N ASN A 30 -9.01 -16.92 7.80
CA ASN A 30 -8.08 -16.44 8.82
C ASN A 30 -6.65 -16.50 8.22
N MET A 31 -6.18 -15.38 7.68
CA MET A 31 -4.82 -15.23 7.18
C MET A 31 -3.93 -14.57 8.24
N LYS A 32 -2.63 -14.93 8.24
CA LYS A 32 -1.69 -14.43 9.24
C LYS A 32 -1.37 -12.94 9.03
N ASN A 33 -1.14 -12.52 7.79
CA ASN A 33 -0.84 -11.13 7.45
C ASN A 33 -1.13 -10.84 5.97
N VAL A 34 -1.12 -9.55 5.64
CA VAL A 34 -1.18 -9.05 4.26
C VAL A 34 -0.12 -7.96 4.15
N LYS A 35 0.75 -8.06 3.14
CA LYS A 35 1.80 -7.08 2.87
C LYS A 35 1.80 -6.73 1.38
N PRO A 36 1.94 -5.46 1.01
CA PRO A 36 2.31 -5.08 -0.36
C PRO A 36 3.64 -5.74 -0.73
N PHE A 37 3.76 -6.14 -1.99
CA PHE A 37 4.94 -6.80 -2.51
C PHE A 37 5.50 -6.00 -3.70
N LEU A 38 6.77 -5.62 -3.61
CA LEU A 38 7.49 -4.86 -4.62
C LEU A 38 8.53 -5.77 -5.27
N MET A 39 8.45 -5.93 -6.59
CA MET A 39 9.43 -6.69 -7.35
C MET A 39 10.31 -5.72 -8.15
N PHE A 40 11.54 -5.61 -7.74
CA PHE A 40 12.56 -4.85 -8.44
C PHE A 40 13.28 -5.72 -9.47
N GLN A 41 13.94 -5.09 -10.41
CA GLN A 41 14.82 -5.71 -11.40
C GLN A 41 16.18 -4.99 -11.35
N GLY A 42 17.24 -5.68 -11.78
CA GLY A 42 18.59 -5.07 -11.82
C GLY A 42 19.24 -4.81 -10.46
N GLY A 43 18.85 -5.55 -9.40
CA GLY A 43 19.50 -5.48 -8.08
C GLY A 43 19.16 -4.23 -7.26
N MET A 44 18.04 -3.56 -7.54
CA MET A 44 17.70 -2.25 -6.93
C MET A 44 16.92 -2.35 -5.60
N ALA A 45 16.49 -3.55 -5.18
CA ALA A 45 15.62 -3.69 -4.00
C ALA A 45 16.25 -3.14 -2.71
N GLU A 46 17.52 -3.44 -2.46
CA GLU A 46 18.18 -2.98 -1.24
C GLU A 46 18.39 -1.47 -1.23
N GLU A 47 18.79 -0.89 -2.35
CA GLU A 47 18.96 0.56 -2.50
C GLU A 47 17.61 1.28 -2.29
N ALA A 48 16.55 0.80 -2.91
CA ALA A 48 15.20 1.34 -2.74
C ALA A 48 14.74 1.28 -1.28
N MET A 49 14.87 0.14 -0.59
CA MET A 49 14.53 0.03 0.84
C MET A 49 15.32 1.01 1.71
N LYS A 50 16.64 1.11 1.50
CA LYS A 50 17.48 2.06 2.25
C LYS A 50 17.06 3.49 2.00
N TYR A 51 16.75 3.82 0.76
CA TYR A 51 16.27 5.13 0.38
C TYR A 51 14.96 5.47 1.10
N TYR A 52 13.92 4.62 1.01
CA TYR A 52 12.62 4.87 1.64
C TYR A 52 12.72 4.98 3.16
N THR A 53 13.47 4.08 3.79
CA THR A 53 13.64 4.09 5.24
C THR A 53 14.50 5.26 5.74
N SER A 54 15.28 5.89 4.88
CA SER A 54 16.03 7.12 5.22
C SER A 54 15.19 8.39 5.11
N LEU A 55 14.11 8.37 4.31
CA LEU A 55 13.24 9.53 4.09
C LEU A 55 12.07 9.60 5.07
N ILE A 56 11.58 8.46 5.53
CA ILE A 56 10.34 8.33 6.30
C ILE A 56 10.67 7.91 7.72
N GLU A 57 10.28 8.71 8.70
CA GLU A 57 10.45 8.40 10.13
C GLU A 57 9.72 7.12 10.54
N ASP A 58 10.11 6.51 11.66
CA ASP A 58 9.55 5.24 12.16
C ASP A 58 9.56 4.13 11.10
N SER A 59 10.62 4.08 10.31
CA SER A 59 10.82 3.15 9.21
C SER A 59 12.12 2.39 9.35
N GLY A 60 12.18 1.17 8.80
CA GLY A 60 13.40 0.37 8.89
C GLY A 60 13.31 -0.96 8.16
N ILE A 61 14.48 -1.54 7.87
CA ILE A 61 14.60 -2.87 7.30
C ILE A 61 14.46 -3.90 8.43
N ILE A 62 13.48 -4.80 8.31
CA ILE A 62 13.17 -5.84 9.32
C ILE A 62 14.00 -7.09 9.05
N SER A 63 14.07 -7.53 7.80
CA SER A 63 14.83 -8.70 7.39
C SER A 63 15.26 -8.61 5.94
N ILE A 64 16.39 -9.21 5.61
CA ILE A 64 16.91 -9.30 4.25
C ILE A 64 17.66 -10.62 4.07
N THR A 65 17.36 -11.32 2.98
CA THR A 65 18.06 -12.52 2.53
C THR A 65 18.58 -12.27 1.13
N ARG A 66 19.83 -12.64 0.87
CA ARG A 66 20.52 -12.37 -0.41
C ARG A 66 20.90 -13.65 -1.12
N TYR A 67 21.02 -13.56 -2.44
CA TYR A 67 21.61 -14.62 -3.26
C TYR A 67 23.10 -14.81 -2.87
N GLY A 68 23.48 -16.07 -2.72
CA GLY A 68 24.89 -16.47 -2.65
C GLY A 68 25.42 -16.84 -4.03
N ALA A 69 26.72 -17.18 -4.09
CA ALA A 69 27.44 -17.50 -5.31
C ALA A 69 26.83 -18.65 -6.15
N GLU A 70 26.16 -19.60 -5.49
CA GLU A 70 25.53 -20.76 -6.14
C GLU A 70 24.02 -20.53 -6.46
N GLY A 71 23.51 -19.32 -6.21
CA GLY A 71 22.09 -18.99 -6.41
C GLY A 71 21.75 -18.74 -7.88
N PRO A 72 20.44 -18.73 -8.24
CA PRO A 72 20.00 -18.41 -9.60
C PRO A 72 20.11 -16.90 -9.94
N GLY A 73 20.19 -16.04 -8.92
CA GLY A 73 20.33 -14.59 -9.07
C GLY A 73 21.77 -14.13 -8.89
N GLU A 74 22.02 -12.87 -9.19
CA GLU A 74 23.33 -12.24 -8.97
C GLU A 74 23.67 -12.24 -7.48
N GLU A 75 24.90 -12.65 -7.14
CA GLU A 75 25.36 -12.72 -5.75
C GLU A 75 25.21 -11.36 -5.07
N GLY A 76 24.66 -11.37 -3.86
CA GLY A 76 24.42 -10.17 -3.06
C GLY A 76 23.11 -9.46 -3.30
N THR A 77 22.39 -9.72 -4.41
CA THR A 77 21.07 -9.17 -4.65
C THR A 77 20.01 -9.82 -3.76
N VAL A 78 18.82 -9.21 -3.66
CA VAL A 78 17.82 -9.56 -2.65
C VAL A 78 16.92 -10.72 -3.11
N ILE A 79 17.05 -11.89 -2.47
CA ILE A 79 16.06 -12.97 -2.63
C ILE A 79 14.71 -12.56 -2.06
N GLN A 80 14.73 -12.00 -0.83
CA GLN A 80 13.54 -11.55 -0.13
C GLN A 80 13.93 -10.60 0.99
N ALA A 81 13.20 -9.51 1.12
CA ALA A 81 13.30 -8.62 2.25
C ALA A 81 11.94 -8.19 2.77
N VAL A 82 11.91 -7.77 4.03
CA VAL A 82 10.77 -7.11 4.69
C VAL A 82 11.28 -5.81 5.28
N PHE A 83 10.57 -4.73 5.02
CA PHE A 83 10.82 -3.42 5.59
C PHE A 83 9.50 -2.77 6.05
N SER A 84 9.60 -1.80 6.93
CA SER A 84 8.45 -1.06 7.46
C SER A 84 8.58 0.41 7.13
N LEU A 85 7.46 1.03 6.72
CA LEU A 85 7.29 2.48 6.60
C LEU A 85 6.13 2.90 7.51
N LYS A 86 6.40 3.69 8.56
CA LYS A 86 5.39 4.12 9.55
C LYS A 86 4.54 2.95 10.08
N GLY A 87 5.17 1.79 10.31
CA GLY A 87 4.50 0.58 10.81
C GLY A 87 3.79 -0.28 9.76
N GLN A 88 3.63 0.18 8.50
CA GLN A 88 3.17 -0.67 7.41
C GLN A 88 4.33 -1.50 6.88
N GLU A 89 4.21 -2.82 6.97
CA GLU A 89 5.22 -3.73 6.41
C GLU A 89 5.02 -3.94 4.90
N PHE A 90 6.14 -3.97 4.20
CA PHE A 90 6.28 -4.29 2.78
C PHE A 90 7.22 -5.48 2.61
N MET A 91 7.02 -6.25 1.56
CA MET A 91 8.00 -7.23 1.08
C MET A 91 8.60 -6.76 -0.24
N CYS A 92 9.85 -7.10 -0.50
CA CYS A 92 10.44 -6.90 -1.83
C CYS A 92 11.43 -8.00 -2.19
N ILE A 93 11.72 -8.09 -3.48
CA ILE A 93 12.73 -8.96 -4.09
C ILE A 93 13.46 -8.21 -5.20
N ASP A 94 14.65 -8.70 -5.54
CA ASP A 94 15.23 -8.53 -6.86
C ASP A 94 14.88 -9.74 -7.71
N SER A 95 14.18 -9.55 -8.82
CA SER A 95 13.92 -10.65 -9.74
C SER A 95 15.23 -11.05 -10.45
N HIS A 96 15.51 -12.34 -10.45
CA HIS A 96 16.62 -12.92 -11.23
C HIS A 96 16.25 -13.22 -12.69
N VAL A 97 15.00 -12.93 -13.05
CA VAL A 97 14.46 -13.07 -14.39
C VAL A 97 14.05 -11.69 -14.89
N ASP A 98 14.43 -11.35 -16.10
CA ASP A 98 13.98 -10.12 -16.75
C ASP A 98 12.50 -10.22 -17.13
N HIS A 99 11.75 -9.16 -16.81
CA HIS A 99 10.35 -9.03 -17.14
C HIS A 99 10.11 -7.82 -18.02
N GLU A 100 9.17 -7.94 -18.98
CA GLU A 100 8.74 -6.82 -19.82
C GLU A 100 7.88 -5.79 -19.05
N PHE A 101 7.37 -6.14 -17.87
CA PHE A 101 6.60 -5.23 -17.01
C PHE A 101 7.48 -4.65 -15.92
N THR A 102 7.08 -3.49 -15.42
CA THR A 102 7.66 -2.81 -14.27
C THR A 102 6.56 -2.22 -13.40
N PHE A 103 6.90 -1.39 -12.43
CA PHE A 103 5.92 -0.66 -11.64
C PHE A 103 5.04 0.22 -12.53
N THR A 104 3.75 0.30 -12.20
CA THR A 104 2.79 1.17 -12.89
C THR A 104 2.07 2.04 -11.87
N PRO A 105 1.67 3.28 -12.24
CA PRO A 105 0.99 4.19 -11.32
C PRO A 105 -0.43 3.75 -10.90
N SER A 106 -0.94 2.63 -11.42
CA SER A 106 -2.20 2.03 -10.96
C SER A 106 -2.13 1.49 -9.53
N PHE A 107 -0.91 1.29 -9.01
CA PHE A 107 -0.63 1.06 -7.59
C PHE A 107 0.31 2.17 -7.12
N SER A 108 -0.04 2.86 -6.05
CA SER A 108 0.77 3.91 -5.43
C SER A 108 0.86 3.70 -3.93
N ILE A 109 1.99 4.06 -3.35
CA ILE A 109 2.10 4.23 -1.89
C ILE A 109 1.60 5.63 -1.58
N TYR A 110 0.57 5.72 -0.72
CA TYR A 110 -0.05 6.98 -0.33
C TYR A 110 0.47 7.40 1.04
N LEU A 111 1.05 8.58 1.11
CA LEU A 111 1.55 9.18 2.35
C LEU A 111 0.75 10.42 2.71
N THR A 112 0.37 10.52 3.99
CA THR A 112 -0.19 11.75 4.56
C THR A 112 0.88 12.45 5.37
N CYS A 113 1.14 13.71 5.03
CA CYS A 113 2.06 14.60 5.74
C CYS A 113 1.27 15.49 6.71
N ASP A 114 1.90 15.90 7.79
CA ASP A 114 1.30 16.77 8.80
C ASP A 114 1.63 18.25 8.54
N THR A 115 2.72 18.55 7.84
CA THR A 115 3.18 19.94 7.57
C THR A 115 3.54 20.17 6.10
N GLU A 116 3.59 21.45 5.70
CA GLU A 116 4.04 21.85 4.36
C GLU A 116 5.53 21.55 4.15
N GLU A 117 6.34 21.72 5.18
CA GLU A 117 7.77 21.43 5.15
C GLU A 117 8.05 19.96 4.90
N GLU A 118 7.25 19.06 5.51
CA GLU A 118 7.37 17.60 5.29
C GLU A 118 7.05 17.25 3.85
N ILE A 119 5.90 17.66 3.33
CA ILE A 119 5.48 17.30 1.98
C ILE A 119 6.42 17.89 0.92
N ASP A 120 6.88 19.13 1.10
CA ASP A 120 7.80 19.78 0.18
C ASP A 120 9.17 19.09 0.17
N SER A 121 9.73 18.83 1.35
CA SER A 121 11.02 18.15 1.48
C SER A 121 10.97 16.72 0.91
N LEU A 122 9.89 15.99 1.18
CA LEU A 122 9.72 14.63 0.69
C LEU A 122 9.56 14.61 -0.84
N TYR A 123 8.72 15.52 -1.37
CA TYR A 123 8.53 15.65 -2.82
C TYR A 123 9.83 16.00 -3.53
N GLU A 124 10.57 17.00 -3.05
CA GLU A 124 11.86 17.40 -3.63
C GLU A 124 12.85 16.24 -3.69
N LYS A 125 12.99 15.48 -2.60
CA LYS A 125 13.88 14.31 -2.56
C LYS A 125 13.43 13.21 -3.52
N MET A 126 12.15 12.86 -3.52
CA MET A 126 11.61 11.79 -4.37
C MET A 126 11.61 12.16 -5.86
N MET A 127 11.62 13.45 -6.18
CA MET A 127 11.74 13.95 -7.55
C MET A 127 13.18 13.93 -8.10
N GLN A 128 14.18 13.66 -7.25
CA GLN A 128 15.55 13.44 -7.73
C GLN A 128 15.59 12.16 -8.57
N ASN A 129 15.77 12.32 -9.88
CA ASN A 129 15.66 11.27 -10.90
C ASN A 129 14.26 10.61 -11.00
N GLY A 130 13.25 11.23 -10.39
CA GLY A 130 11.85 10.84 -10.48
C GLY A 130 11.10 11.58 -11.60
N THR A 131 9.81 11.27 -11.75
CA THR A 131 8.93 11.89 -12.74
C THR A 131 7.61 12.28 -12.11
N ALA A 132 7.21 13.56 -12.20
CA ALA A 132 5.92 14.02 -11.74
C ALA A 132 4.80 13.53 -12.66
N LEU A 133 3.75 12.95 -12.07
CA LEU A 133 2.48 12.65 -12.73
C LEU A 133 1.46 13.78 -12.46
N MET A 134 1.43 14.27 -11.22
CA MET A 134 0.77 15.51 -10.83
C MET A 134 1.80 16.30 -9.99
N PRO A 135 2.31 17.44 -10.49
CA PRO A 135 3.19 18.29 -9.72
C PRO A 135 2.56 18.69 -8.37
N ILE A 136 3.40 18.98 -7.38
CA ILE A 136 2.88 19.39 -6.07
C ILE A 136 2.13 20.72 -6.16
N ASP A 137 0.85 20.73 -5.79
CA ASP A 137 -0.02 21.92 -5.84
C ASP A 137 -1.29 21.69 -5.01
N ASN A 138 -2.15 22.72 -4.91
CA ASN A 138 -3.50 22.62 -4.40
C ASN A 138 -4.46 22.30 -5.55
N TYR A 139 -5.03 21.10 -5.51
CA TYR A 139 -6.01 20.62 -6.50
C TYR A 139 -7.48 20.75 -6.05
N GLY A 140 -7.74 21.41 -4.90
CA GLY A 140 -9.08 21.66 -4.36
C GLY A 140 -9.67 20.52 -3.52
N PHE A 141 -8.96 19.40 -3.36
CA PHE A 141 -9.35 18.27 -2.51
C PHE A 141 -8.40 18.05 -1.31
N SER A 142 -7.30 18.78 -1.28
CA SER A 142 -6.29 18.78 -0.22
C SER A 142 -5.59 20.13 -0.20
N LYS A 143 -5.05 20.53 0.93
CA LYS A 143 -4.23 21.74 1.03
C LYS A 143 -3.03 21.67 0.07
N LYS A 144 -2.40 20.50 -0.03
CA LYS A 144 -1.31 20.24 -0.97
C LYS A 144 -1.29 18.76 -1.35
N PHE A 145 -1.08 18.47 -2.63
CA PHE A 145 -1.01 17.10 -3.15
C PHE A 145 0.04 16.99 -4.25
N GLY A 146 0.75 15.87 -4.31
CA GLY A 146 1.66 15.53 -5.40
C GLY A 146 1.60 14.05 -5.72
N TRP A 147 1.74 13.71 -7.02
CA TRP A 147 1.81 12.33 -7.49
C TRP A 147 3.01 12.16 -8.41
N LEU A 148 3.85 11.18 -8.13
CA LEU A 148 5.12 10.98 -8.83
C LEU A 148 5.49 9.50 -8.92
N ASN A 149 6.37 9.18 -9.85
CA ASN A 149 7.19 7.98 -9.80
C ASN A 149 8.59 8.37 -9.34
N ASP A 150 9.15 7.64 -8.38
CA ASP A 150 10.51 7.86 -7.91
C ASP A 150 11.57 7.30 -8.89
N GLN A 151 12.85 7.43 -8.51
CA GLN A 151 13.99 6.94 -9.31
C GLN A 151 13.98 5.42 -9.56
N PHE A 152 13.24 4.64 -8.76
CA PHE A 152 13.08 3.18 -8.90
C PHE A 152 11.81 2.82 -9.68
N GLY A 153 11.02 3.81 -10.10
CA GLY A 153 9.76 3.65 -10.81
C GLY A 153 8.55 3.40 -9.90
N VAL A 154 8.73 3.35 -8.59
CA VAL A 154 7.62 3.16 -7.64
C VAL A 154 6.77 4.44 -7.57
N SER A 155 5.45 4.26 -7.63
CA SER A 155 4.50 5.37 -7.62
C SER A 155 4.13 5.79 -6.20
N TRP A 156 4.16 7.12 -5.95
CA TRP A 156 3.88 7.75 -4.67
C TRP A 156 2.86 8.85 -4.80
N GLN A 157 1.91 8.89 -3.88
CA GLN A 157 0.99 10.01 -3.71
C GLN A 157 1.24 10.64 -2.35
N LEU A 158 1.59 11.92 -2.35
CA LEU A 158 1.85 12.71 -1.16
C LEU A 158 0.69 13.64 -0.91
N ASN A 159 0.18 13.66 0.30
CA ASN A 159 -1.00 14.43 0.65
C ASN A 159 -0.80 15.22 1.95
N LEU A 160 -1.11 16.50 1.93
CA LEU A 160 -1.32 17.34 3.10
C LEU A 160 -2.82 17.69 3.13
N PRO A 161 -3.59 17.14 4.06
CA PRO A 161 -5.04 17.42 4.15
C PRO A 161 -5.28 18.89 4.59
N GLU A 162 -6.56 19.33 4.49
CA GLU A 162 -7.02 20.64 4.98
C GLU A 162 -6.83 20.80 6.50
#